data_2ace03df3aeb6c4020585e919c83019b
#
_entry.id   2ace03df3aeb6c4020585e919c83019b
#
_cell.length_a   1.000
_cell.length_b   1.000
_cell.length_c   1.000
_cell.angle_alpha   90.00
_cell.angle_beta   90.00
_cell.angle_gamma   90.00
#
_symmetry.space_group_name_H-M   'P 1'
#
loop_
_entity.id
_entity.type
_entity.pdbx_description
1 polymer ?
#
loop_
_entity_poly.entity_id
_entity_poly.type
_entity_poly.pdbx_seq_one_letter_code
_entity_poly.pdbx_strand_id
1 'polypeptide(L)'
;MRRGQRYDSKQLMTQRRTFLINLSALAAMPLVCPVGFAHAATQSFDFSAEQKERVRAPKDPAASSGLAGYRFVTPGVLTVAISPYAAPIATYATDARSVVGSDPDYAQLVADALGLHLQLVPVAWADWPLGLTSGKYDAVISNVGVTEKRKQKFDFTTYRLGLHGFFVRTDSAIKTIREPQDIAGLRIITGSGTIQERILLEWNRRNVVHGLKEATLLYYEDEASARLALLSKRADAIFNPDAPLAYEAATQGQIRQVGTVNAGWPYKADVAIATRKGSGLAPALTVATNGLIRGGQYRAALARWGLQAEAIDRSETNPAGFPDA
;
A
#
# COMPACT_ATOMS: atom_id res chain seq x y z
N MET A 1 -0.99 7.82 -85.29
CA MET A 1 -2.05 8.51 -86.11
C MET A 1 -2.66 9.58 -85.29
N ARG A 2 -2.43 10.81 -85.72
CA ARG A 2 -3.33 11.97 -85.88
C ARG A 2 -4.00 12.49 -84.56
N ARG A 3 -3.49 13.63 -84.10
CA ARG A 3 -3.99 15.02 -84.41
C ARG A 3 -5.20 15.34 -83.52
N GLY A 4 -5.31 16.39 -82.85
CA GLY A 4 -4.79 17.76 -82.99
C GLY A 4 -5.77 18.71 -82.40
N GLN A 5 -5.20 19.76 -81.90
CA GLN A 5 -5.55 21.18 -82.04
C GLN A 5 -6.62 21.70 -81.04
N ARG A 6 -6.25 22.57 -80.12
CA ARG A 6 -5.94 24.04 -80.18
C ARG A 6 -7.16 24.90 -80.49
N TYR A 7 -7.27 25.88 -79.71
CA TYR A 7 -7.48 27.33 -79.91
C TYR A 7 -8.55 27.84 -78.91
N ASP A 8 -8.43 28.83 -78.26
CA ASP A 8 -7.73 30.12 -78.07
C ASP A 8 -8.77 31.23 -77.82
N SER A 9 -8.43 31.97 -76.82
CA SER A 9 -8.49 33.40 -76.73
C SER A 9 -9.82 34.23 -76.63
N LYS A 10 -9.67 35.09 -75.70
CA LYS A 10 -9.94 36.59 -75.73
C LYS A 10 -11.22 37.07 -75.09
N GLN A 11 -10.96 37.70 -73.97
CA GLN A 11 -11.21 39.16 -73.68
C GLN A 11 -12.59 39.71 -74.03
N LEU A 12 -13.22 40.33 -73.07
CA LEU A 12 -13.37 41.77 -73.03
C LEU A 12 -14.04 42.27 -71.74
N MET A 13 -13.44 43.30 -71.22
CA MET A 13 -13.87 44.22 -70.16
C MET A 13 -15.31 44.66 -70.27
N THR A 14 -16.00 44.96 -69.20
CA THR A 14 -16.49 46.31 -68.93
C THR A 14 -16.94 46.46 -67.47
N GLN A 15 -16.56 47.55 -66.94
CA GLN A 15 -16.74 48.18 -65.66
C GLN A 15 -18.19 48.37 -65.15
N ARG A 16 -18.20 48.55 -63.82
CA ARG A 16 -18.99 49.49 -63.00
C ARG A 16 -20.07 48.81 -62.13
N ARG A 17 -20.11 48.94 -60.87
CA ARG A 17 -20.23 50.08 -59.92
C ARG A 17 -20.34 49.50 -58.49
N THR A 18 -19.59 50.11 -57.60
CA THR A 18 -19.67 50.24 -56.18
C THR A 18 -21.04 50.00 -55.53
N PHE A 19 -21.09 49.11 -54.54
CA PHE A 19 -21.93 49.26 -53.34
C PHE A 19 -21.22 48.65 -52.15
N LEU A 20 -20.84 49.52 -51.23
CA LEU A 20 -20.31 49.20 -49.91
C LEU A 20 -21.45 48.65 -49.04
N ILE A 21 -21.37 47.43 -48.56
CA ILE A 21 -22.04 46.97 -47.33
C ILE A 21 -21.02 46.27 -46.49
N ASN A 22 -20.62 46.94 -45.40
CA ASN A 22 -19.84 46.37 -44.30
C ASN A 22 -20.73 45.36 -43.59
N LEU A 23 -20.39 44.09 -43.69
CA LEU A 23 -20.87 43.05 -42.77
C LEU A 23 -19.67 42.48 -42.03
N SER A 24 -19.50 42.94 -40.79
CA SER A 24 -18.52 42.41 -39.85
C SER A 24 -18.94 40.99 -39.48
N ALA A 25 -18.36 39.99 -40.12
CA ALA A 25 -18.44 38.59 -39.68
C ALA A 25 -17.48 38.41 -38.52
N LEU A 26 -17.99 38.41 -37.30
CA LEU A 26 -17.28 37.91 -36.11
C LEU A 26 -17.05 36.41 -36.30
N ALA A 27 -15.84 36.05 -36.69
CA ALA A 27 -15.40 34.63 -36.65
C ALA A 27 -15.22 34.23 -35.19
N ALA A 28 -16.22 33.53 -34.65
CA ALA A 28 -16.07 32.83 -33.36
C ALA A 28 -15.09 31.67 -33.57
N MET A 29 -13.82 31.88 -33.24
CA MET A 29 -12.87 30.79 -33.06
C MET A 29 -13.29 29.98 -31.81
N PRO A 30 -13.50 28.67 -31.93
CA PRO A 30 -13.66 27.85 -30.75
C PRO A 30 -12.32 27.86 -29.97
N LEU A 31 -12.36 28.39 -28.74
CA LEU A 31 -11.28 28.25 -27.78
C LEU A 31 -11.16 26.76 -27.45
N VAL A 32 -10.31 26.05 -28.17
CA VAL A 32 -9.88 24.68 -27.78
C VAL A 32 -8.98 24.86 -26.56
N CYS A 33 -9.56 24.83 -25.36
CA CYS A 33 -8.79 24.64 -24.15
C CYS A 33 -8.08 23.27 -24.29
N PRO A 34 -6.75 23.21 -24.25
CA PRO A 34 -6.08 21.93 -24.14
C PRO A 34 -6.53 21.33 -22.81
N VAL A 35 -7.31 20.25 -22.84
CA VAL A 35 -7.53 19.39 -21.70
C VAL A 35 -6.17 18.82 -21.37
N GLY A 36 -5.44 19.48 -20.49
CA GLY A 36 -4.22 18.97 -19.93
C GLY A 36 -4.59 17.69 -19.20
N PHE A 37 -4.22 16.56 -19.76
CA PHE A 37 -4.13 15.31 -18.99
C PHE A 37 -3.13 15.60 -17.89
N ALA A 38 -3.63 15.89 -16.68
CA ALA A 38 -2.81 15.87 -15.49
C ALA A 38 -2.28 14.45 -15.37
N HIS A 39 -1.05 14.24 -15.83
CA HIS A 39 -0.30 13.06 -15.45
C HIS A 39 -0.21 13.16 -13.93
N ALA A 40 -0.87 12.23 -13.22
CA ALA A 40 -0.61 12.05 -11.81
C ALA A 40 0.90 11.83 -11.71
N ALA A 41 1.59 12.78 -11.07
CA ALA A 41 3.02 12.65 -10.84
C ALA A 41 3.23 11.32 -10.12
N THR A 42 3.97 10.41 -10.75
CA THR A 42 4.31 9.14 -10.13
C THR A 42 5.11 9.49 -8.88
N GLN A 43 4.56 9.21 -7.71
CA GLN A 43 5.23 9.49 -6.44
C GLN A 43 6.53 8.70 -6.42
N SER A 44 7.68 9.38 -6.50
CA SER A 44 8.98 8.75 -6.36
C SER A 44 9.33 8.67 -4.88
N PHE A 45 9.67 7.47 -4.41
CA PHE A 45 10.13 7.26 -3.04
C PHE A 45 11.64 7.33 -2.95
N ASP A 46 12.15 7.86 -1.83
CA ASP A 46 13.57 7.86 -1.52
C ASP A 46 13.96 6.50 -0.91
N PHE A 47 14.71 5.70 -1.67
CA PHE A 47 15.27 4.43 -1.23
C PHE A 47 16.75 4.54 -0.81
N SER A 48 17.30 5.73 -0.64
CA SER A 48 18.64 5.89 -0.09
C SER A 48 18.72 5.46 1.38
N ALA A 49 19.85 4.97 1.81
CA ALA A 49 20.06 4.56 3.20
C ALA A 49 20.00 5.74 4.19
N GLU A 50 20.38 6.92 3.72
CA GLU A 50 20.51 8.14 4.53
C GLU A 50 19.17 8.71 4.98
N GLN A 51 18.10 8.51 4.16
CA GLN A 51 16.76 8.99 4.47
C GLN A 51 16.72 10.42 5.02
N LYS A 52 17.34 11.35 4.32
CA LYS A 52 17.58 12.74 4.78
C LYS A 52 16.31 13.49 5.18
N GLU A 53 15.20 13.19 4.50
CA GLU A 53 13.89 13.83 4.75
C GLU A 53 12.99 12.99 5.68
N ARG A 54 13.57 12.04 6.42
CA ARG A 54 12.82 11.25 7.39
C ARG A 54 12.21 12.14 8.45
N VAL A 55 10.89 12.01 8.65
CA VAL A 55 10.18 12.74 9.71
C VAL A 55 10.69 12.29 11.07
N ARG A 56 10.96 13.25 11.97
CA ARG A 56 11.41 13.01 13.33
C ARG A 56 10.38 13.54 14.34
N ALA A 57 10.42 13.06 15.54
CA ALA A 57 9.51 13.47 16.60
C ALA A 57 10.28 13.92 17.86
N PRO A 58 9.74 14.88 18.62
CA PRO A 58 10.25 15.16 19.96
C PRO A 58 9.89 14.01 20.91
N LYS A 59 10.67 13.87 21.99
CA LYS A 59 10.35 12.97 23.09
C LYS A 59 9.02 13.37 23.73
N ASP A 60 8.13 12.38 23.92
CA ASP A 60 6.88 12.52 24.63
C ASP A 60 7.05 12.06 26.09
N PRO A 61 6.99 12.98 27.09
CA PRO A 61 7.15 12.62 28.49
C PRO A 61 6.09 11.62 28.98
N ALA A 62 4.84 11.71 28.47
CA ALA A 62 3.76 10.80 28.87
C ALA A 62 4.03 9.36 28.37
N ALA A 63 4.51 9.20 27.13
CA ALA A 63 4.89 7.91 26.60
C ALA A 63 6.12 7.32 27.32
N SER A 64 7.14 8.17 27.58
CA SER A 64 8.37 7.75 28.25
C SER A 64 8.15 7.31 29.70
N SER A 65 7.22 7.95 30.43
CA SER A 65 6.87 7.55 31.81
C SER A 65 6.22 6.16 31.86
N GLY A 66 5.50 5.76 30.79
CA GLY A 66 4.90 4.44 30.67
C GLY A 66 5.90 3.28 30.52
N LEU A 67 7.19 3.58 30.36
CA LEU A 67 8.26 2.58 30.25
C LEU A 67 8.84 2.16 31.62
N ALA A 68 8.35 2.71 32.73
CA ALA A 68 8.83 2.38 34.06
C ALA A 68 8.70 0.85 34.32
N GLY A 69 9.84 0.20 34.58
CA GLY A 69 9.90 -1.25 34.81
C GLY A 69 10.04 -2.12 33.55
N TYR A 70 9.90 -1.58 32.33
CA TYR A 70 10.19 -2.35 31.12
C TYR A 70 11.71 -2.54 30.94
N ARG A 71 12.10 -3.79 30.66
CA ARG A 71 13.51 -4.12 30.38
C ARG A 71 13.69 -4.32 28.89
N PHE A 72 14.34 -3.36 28.24
CA PHE A 72 14.73 -3.44 26.84
C PHE A 72 15.78 -4.52 26.61
N VAL A 73 15.76 -5.14 25.42
CA VAL A 73 16.80 -6.08 24.98
C VAL A 73 18.18 -5.44 25.08
N THR A 74 18.26 -4.19 24.67
CA THR A 74 19.45 -3.34 24.85
C THR A 74 19.05 -2.06 25.58
N PRO A 75 19.65 -1.71 26.72
CA PRO A 75 19.33 -0.49 27.46
C PRO A 75 19.42 0.77 26.55
N GLY A 76 18.38 1.60 26.56
CA GLY A 76 18.31 2.83 25.77
C GLY A 76 18.00 2.64 24.28
N VAL A 77 17.75 1.42 23.86
CA VAL A 77 17.46 1.07 22.45
C VAL A 77 16.12 0.37 22.34
N LEU A 78 15.30 0.83 21.39
CA LEU A 78 14.11 0.08 20.94
C LEU A 78 14.55 -0.85 19.81
N THR A 79 14.62 -2.15 20.09
CA THR A 79 14.97 -3.16 19.10
C THR A 79 13.71 -3.66 18.43
N VAL A 80 13.58 -3.40 17.12
CA VAL A 80 12.36 -3.68 16.33
C VAL A 80 12.66 -4.67 15.22
N ALA A 81 11.98 -5.79 15.22
CA ALA A 81 12.01 -6.72 14.10
C ALA A 81 11.12 -6.19 12.95
N ILE A 82 11.63 -6.31 11.73
CA ILE A 82 10.98 -5.89 10.52
C ILE A 82 11.25 -6.90 9.41
N SER A 83 10.22 -7.18 8.58
CA SER A 83 10.36 -8.06 7.41
C SER A 83 10.41 -7.18 6.15
N PRO A 84 11.59 -6.99 5.53
CA PRO A 84 11.69 -6.22 4.31
C PRO A 84 11.22 -7.07 3.13
N TYR A 85 9.96 -6.86 2.71
CA TYR A 85 9.37 -7.65 1.63
C TYR A 85 9.02 -6.82 0.39
N ALA A 86 8.46 -5.61 0.54
CA ALA A 86 8.11 -4.76 -0.60
C ALA A 86 7.92 -3.29 -0.23
N ALA A 87 8.30 -2.40 -1.16
CA ALA A 87 7.96 -0.98 -1.09
C ALA A 87 6.44 -0.79 -1.26
N PRO A 88 5.82 0.21 -0.65
CA PRO A 88 6.40 1.25 0.21
C PRO A 88 6.44 0.89 1.70
N ILE A 89 6.07 -0.33 2.08
CA ILE A 89 5.94 -0.74 3.49
C ILE A 89 7.33 -0.92 4.13
N ALA A 90 8.12 -1.87 3.62
CA ALA A 90 9.49 -2.11 4.04
C ALA A 90 10.28 -2.81 2.94
N THR A 91 11.44 -2.29 2.59
CA THR A 91 12.34 -2.87 1.60
C THR A 91 13.79 -2.57 1.96
N TYR A 92 14.74 -3.26 1.35
CA TYR A 92 16.13 -2.87 1.46
C TYR A 92 16.40 -1.59 0.70
N ALA A 93 17.22 -0.73 1.29
CA ALA A 93 17.70 0.49 0.65
C ALA A 93 18.71 0.18 -0.48
N THR A 94 19.17 1.21 -1.17
CA THR A 94 20.15 1.11 -2.27
C THR A 94 21.51 0.53 -1.83
N ASP A 95 21.81 0.54 -0.53
CA ASP A 95 23.00 -0.11 0.06
C ASP A 95 22.83 -1.62 0.28
N ALA A 96 21.65 -2.18 0.00
CA ALA A 96 21.26 -3.58 0.21
C ALA A 96 21.42 -4.07 1.67
N ARG A 97 21.43 -3.18 2.65
CA ARG A 97 21.60 -3.48 4.08
C ARG A 97 20.58 -2.76 4.95
N SER A 98 20.44 -1.46 4.78
CA SER A 98 19.48 -0.64 5.51
C SER A 98 18.06 -0.99 5.09
N VAL A 99 17.11 -0.94 6.03
CA VAL A 99 15.69 -1.13 5.72
C VAL A 99 15.00 0.22 5.73
N VAL A 100 14.26 0.52 4.66
CA VAL A 100 13.53 1.77 4.44
C VAL A 100 12.08 1.50 4.07
N GLY A 101 11.20 2.48 4.29
CA GLY A 101 9.77 2.35 4.03
C GLY A 101 8.95 2.99 5.14
N SER A 102 7.63 2.87 5.04
CA SER A 102 6.69 3.44 6.01
C SER A 102 6.82 2.82 7.41
N ASP A 103 7.04 1.52 7.50
CA ASP A 103 7.20 0.83 8.78
C ASP A 103 8.53 1.21 9.47
N PRO A 104 9.70 1.26 8.78
CA PRO A 104 10.93 1.85 9.33
C PRO A 104 10.80 3.29 9.79
N ASP A 105 10.13 4.14 9.01
CA ASP A 105 9.92 5.54 9.38
C ASP A 105 9.02 5.67 10.61
N TYR A 106 7.97 4.87 10.67
CA TYR A 106 7.09 4.83 11.85
C TYR A 106 7.82 4.29 13.08
N ALA A 107 8.65 3.25 12.95
CA ALA A 107 9.49 2.73 14.04
C ALA A 107 10.43 3.83 14.58
N GLN A 108 11.00 4.66 13.70
CA GLN A 108 11.83 5.80 14.11
C GLN A 108 11.03 6.83 14.91
N LEU A 109 9.82 7.20 14.45
CA LEU A 109 8.97 8.14 15.18
C LEU A 109 8.62 7.63 16.58
N VAL A 110 8.32 6.34 16.72
CA VAL A 110 8.02 5.72 18.01
C VAL A 110 9.25 5.74 18.92
N ALA A 111 10.42 5.38 18.40
CA ALA A 111 11.67 5.44 19.17
C ALA A 111 11.97 6.87 19.63
N ASP A 112 11.83 7.86 18.74
CA ASP A 112 12.00 9.29 19.07
C ASP A 112 11.05 9.72 20.19
N ALA A 113 9.74 9.39 20.06
CA ALA A 113 8.74 9.74 21.07
C ALA A 113 9.01 9.11 22.43
N LEU A 114 9.58 7.91 22.46
CA LEU A 114 10.00 7.24 23.70
C LEU A 114 11.34 7.76 24.23
N GLY A 115 12.11 8.53 23.45
CA GLY A 115 13.46 9.00 23.79
C GLY A 115 14.51 7.88 23.75
N LEU A 116 14.33 6.91 22.83
CA LEU A 116 15.20 5.76 22.62
C LEU A 116 15.91 5.82 21.26
N HIS A 117 17.02 5.13 21.13
CA HIS A 117 17.62 4.85 19.83
C HIS A 117 16.84 3.69 19.16
N LEU A 118 16.68 3.77 17.84
CA LEU A 118 16.08 2.68 17.06
C LEU A 118 17.17 1.70 16.59
N GLN A 119 16.90 0.41 16.75
CA GLN A 119 17.63 -0.67 16.09
C GLN A 119 16.65 -1.54 15.31
N LEU A 120 16.74 -1.53 13.98
CA LEU A 120 15.98 -2.43 13.12
C LEU A 120 16.71 -3.77 12.98
N VAL A 121 15.95 -4.87 13.11
CA VAL A 121 16.44 -6.25 12.93
C VAL A 121 15.66 -6.87 11.77
N PRO A 122 16.25 -6.97 10.57
CA PRO A 122 15.62 -7.66 9.46
C PRO A 122 15.39 -9.14 9.78
N VAL A 123 14.16 -9.63 9.55
CA VAL A 123 13.77 -11.03 9.80
C VAL A 123 12.86 -11.52 8.67
N ALA A 124 12.85 -12.84 8.43
CA ALA A 124 11.81 -13.42 7.59
C ALA A 124 10.44 -13.34 8.28
N TRP A 125 9.36 -13.20 7.50
CA TRP A 125 8.00 -13.08 8.03
C TRP A 125 7.64 -14.24 8.98
N ALA A 126 8.04 -15.46 8.66
CA ALA A 126 7.72 -16.63 9.47
C ALA A 126 8.42 -16.64 10.85
N ASP A 127 9.52 -15.89 10.99
CA ASP A 127 10.39 -15.97 12.17
C ASP A 127 10.03 -14.97 13.27
N TRP A 128 9.26 -13.90 12.94
CA TRP A 128 8.98 -12.84 13.91
C TRP A 128 8.26 -13.34 15.17
N PRO A 129 7.30 -14.31 15.11
CA PRO A 129 6.59 -14.73 16.33
C PRO A 129 7.51 -15.41 17.34
N LEU A 130 8.38 -16.31 16.86
CA LEU A 130 9.34 -17.01 17.70
C LEU A 130 10.39 -16.06 18.27
N GLY A 131 10.94 -15.18 17.43
CA GLY A 131 11.94 -14.20 17.86
C GLY A 131 11.40 -13.23 18.92
N LEU A 132 10.15 -12.74 18.76
CA LEU A 132 9.51 -11.88 19.76
C LEU A 132 9.27 -12.63 21.07
N THR A 133 8.75 -13.86 21.03
CA THR A 133 8.51 -14.68 22.21
C THR A 133 9.79 -14.99 22.97
N SER A 134 10.90 -15.28 22.26
CA SER A 134 12.20 -15.58 22.86
C SER A 134 12.98 -14.35 23.33
N GLY A 135 12.45 -13.15 23.11
CA GLY A 135 13.07 -11.91 23.57
C GLY A 135 14.26 -11.43 22.73
N LYS A 136 14.35 -11.81 21.46
CA LYS A 136 15.40 -11.32 20.54
C LYS A 136 15.25 -9.84 20.21
N TYR A 137 14.03 -9.29 20.32
CA TYR A 137 13.69 -7.90 20.08
C TYR A 137 12.52 -7.47 20.98
N ASP A 138 12.34 -6.16 21.13
CA ASP A 138 11.31 -5.57 21.99
C ASP A 138 9.94 -5.55 21.31
N ALA A 139 9.91 -5.28 20.02
CA ALA A 139 8.70 -5.11 19.23
C ALA A 139 8.86 -5.62 17.80
N VAL A 140 7.74 -5.79 17.11
CA VAL A 140 7.66 -6.07 15.68
C VAL A 140 6.82 -4.98 15.03
N ILE A 141 7.37 -4.29 14.05
CA ILE A 141 6.68 -3.33 13.19
C ILE A 141 6.89 -3.80 11.76
N SER A 142 5.96 -4.57 11.24
CA SER A 142 6.10 -5.27 9.96
C SER A 142 4.74 -5.62 9.36
N ASN A 143 3.87 -4.62 9.20
CA ASN A 143 2.53 -4.80 8.64
C ASN A 143 1.73 -5.95 9.33
N VAL A 144 1.90 -6.13 10.64
CA VAL A 144 1.26 -7.20 11.40
C VAL A 144 -0.19 -6.85 11.68
N GLY A 145 -1.13 -7.61 11.11
CA GLY A 145 -2.55 -7.47 11.43
C GLY A 145 -2.92 -8.10 12.78
N VAL A 146 -3.84 -7.48 13.49
CA VAL A 146 -4.36 -7.99 14.77
C VAL A 146 -5.33 -9.15 14.52
N THR A 147 -5.07 -10.32 15.14
CA THR A 147 -6.00 -11.46 15.14
C THR A 147 -6.19 -11.96 16.57
N GLU A 148 -7.35 -12.54 16.87
CA GLU A 148 -7.61 -13.10 18.20
C GLU A 148 -6.60 -14.21 18.57
N LYS A 149 -6.23 -15.04 17.60
CA LYS A 149 -5.17 -16.05 17.77
C LYS A 149 -3.83 -15.47 18.16
N ARG A 150 -3.41 -14.36 17.51
CA ARG A 150 -2.15 -13.69 17.83
C ARG A 150 -2.20 -13.02 19.20
N LYS A 151 -3.36 -12.49 19.61
CA LYS A 151 -3.57 -11.87 20.94
C LYS A 151 -3.38 -12.85 22.10
N GLN A 152 -3.45 -14.14 21.88
CA GLN A 152 -3.12 -15.13 22.91
C GLN A 152 -1.65 -15.07 23.34
N LYS A 153 -0.74 -14.68 22.41
CA LYS A 153 0.72 -14.68 22.61
C LYS A 153 1.36 -13.31 22.63
N PHE A 154 0.66 -12.29 22.10
CA PHE A 154 1.20 -10.94 21.90
C PHE A 154 0.21 -9.89 22.36
N ASP A 155 0.74 -8.73 22.74
CA ASP A 155 -0.02 -7.50 22.89
C ASP A 155 0.20 -6.61 21.66
N PHE A 156 -0.78 -5.77 21.33
CA PHE A 156 -0.80 -4.98 20.13
C PHE A 156 -1.03 -3.51 20.38
N THR A 157 -0.40 -2.66 19.57
CA THR A 157 -0.65 -1.22 19.47
C THR A 157 -0.97 -0.90 18.03
N THR A 158 -2.17 -0.43 17.71
CA THR A 158 -2.55 -0.12 16.33
C THR A 158 -1.83 1.13 15.82
N TYR A 159 -1.46 1.13 14.52
CA TYR A 159 -0.84 2.30 13.90
C TYR A 159 -1.29 2.56 12.47
N ARG A 160 -2.05 1.67 11.83
CA ARG A 160 -2.49 1.86 10.45
C ARG A 160 -3.73 1.01 10.16
N LEU A 161 -4.58 1.44 9.23
CA LEU A 161 -5.59 0.57 8.64
C LEU A 161 -4.92 -0.50 7.79
N GLY A 162 -5.51 -1.67 7.72
CA GLY A 162 -5.08 -2.70 6.79
C GLY A 162 -6.02 -2.75 5.57
N LEU A 163 -5.45 -2.66 4.38
CA LEU A 163 -6.15 -2.94 3.13
C LEU A 163 -5.43 -4.05 2.37
N HIS A 164 -6.22 -4.96 1.77
CA HIS A 164 -5.75 -5.94 0.82
C HIS A 164 -6.35 -5.65 -0.55
N GLY A 165 -5.57 -5.80 -1.60
CA GLY A 165 -5.98 -5.55 -2.97
C GLY A 165 -5.96 -6.82 -3.82
N PHE A 166 -6.98 -6.96 -4.68
CA PHE A 166 -6.95 -7.89 -5.79
C PHE A 166 -6.35 -7.21 -7.01
N PHE A 167 -5.26 -7.77 -7.51
CA PHE A 167 -4.59 -7.30 -8.71
C PHE A 167 -4.51 -8.40 -9.75
N VAL A 168 -4.74 -8.01 -11.00
CA VAL A 168 -4.68 -8.89 -12.16
C VAL A 168 -3.74 -8.28 -13.21
N ARG A 169 -3.35 -9.06 -14.21
CA ARG A 169 -2.65 -8.48 -15.37
C ARG A 169 -3.49 -7.39 -16.03
N THR A 170 -2.85 -6.41 -16.61
CA THR A 170 -3.52 -5.31 -17.33
C THR A 170 -4.43 -5.81 -18.46
N ASP A 171 -4.03 -6.91 -19.16
CA ASP A 171 -4.79 -7.56 -20.23
C ASP A 171 -5.87 -8.55 -19.75
N SER A 172 -6.08 -8.72 -18.44
CA SER A 172 -7.06 -9.66 -17.90
C SER A 172 -8.49 -9.26 -18.22
N ALA A 173 -9.34 -10.25 -18.49
CA ALA A 173 -10.79 -10.06 -18.66
C ALA A 173 -11.52 -9.75 -17.34
N ILE A 174 -10.93 -10.09 -16.18
CA ILE A 174 -11.50 -9.83 -14.86
C ILE A 174 -11.57 -8.33 -14.63
N LYS A 175 -12.77 -7.77 -14.46
CA LYS A 175 -12.98 -6.32 -14.29
C LYS A 175 -13.08 -5.90 -12.83
N THR A 176 -13.68 -6.76 -11.99
CA THR A 176 -13.93 -6.49 -10.57
C THR A 176 -13.92 -7.77 -9.76
N ILE A 177 -13.44 -7.66 -8.51
CA ILE A 177 -13.56 -8.69 -7.46
C ILE A 177 -13.96 -7.95 -6.18
N ARG A 178 -15.18 -8.19 -5.68
CA ARG A 178 -15.73 -7.49 -4.50
C ARG A 178 -16.30 -8.45 -3.46
N GLU A 179 -16.71 -9.63 -3.88
CA GLU A 179 -17.44 -10.57 -3.05
C GLU A 179 -17.03 -12.03 -3.37
N PRO A 180 -17.37 -13.00 -2.51
CA PRO A 180 -16.88 -14.37 -2.62
C PRO A 180 -17.09 -15.02 -3.99
N GLN A 181 -18.26 -14.83 -4.61
CA GLN A 181 -18.55 -15.43 -5.91
C GLN A 181 -17.64 -14.97 -7.04
N ASP A 182 -17.05 -13.77 -6.92
CA ASP A 182 -16.17 -13.22 -7.94
C ASP A 182 -14.83 -14.00 -8.05
N ILE A 183 -14.47 -14.75 -7.01
CA ILE A 183 -13.26 -15.58 -7.01
C ILE A 183 -13.52 -17.05 -7.39
N ALA A 184 -14.74 -17.44 -7.64
CA ALA A 184 -15.09 -18.84 -7.88
C ALA A 184 -14.28 -19.43 -9.06
N GLY A 185 -13.50 -20.48 -8.78
CA GLY A 185 -12.67 -21.18 -9.75
C GLY A 185 -11.42 -20.45 -10.23
N LEU A 186 -11.09 -19.26 -9.69
CA LEU A 186 -9.85 -18.53 -9.99
C LEU A 186 -8.66 -19.16 -9.28
N ARG A 187 -7.47 -18.96 -9.85
CA ARG A 187 -6.17 -19.26 -9.25
C ARG A 187 -5.61 -17.97 -8.66
N ILE A 188 -5.51 -17.91 -7.33
CA ILE A 188 -5.17 -16.67 -6.62
C ILE A 188 -3.87 -16.86 -5.83
N ILE A 189 -2.90 -16.01 -6.08
CA ILE A 189 -1.64 -15.94 -5.32
C ILE A 189 -1.90 -15.18 -4.03
N THR A 190 -1.44 -15.74 -2.91
CA THR A 190 -1.49 -15.12 -1.58
C THR A 190 -0.37 -15.65 -0.69
N GLY A 191 -0.15 -15.03 0.47
CA GLY A 191 0.85 -15.47 1.46
C GLY A 191 0.28 -16.47 2.44
N SER A 192 1.02 -17.56 2.73
CA SER A 192 0.63 -18.55 3.74
C SER A 192 0.72 -17.98 5.16
N GLY A 193 -0.20 -18.38 6.05
CA GLY A 193 -0.26 -17.94 7.45
C GLY A 193 -0.65 -16.46 7.62
N THR A 194 -1.23 -15.85 6.61
CA THR A 194 -1.61 -14.43 6.60
C THR A 194 -3.11 -14.22 6.78
N ILE A 195 -3.52 -12.98 7.04
CA ILE A 195 -4.94 -12.63 7.13
C ILE A 195 -5.60 -12.75 5.76
N GLN A 196 -4.94 -12.36 4.69
CA GLN A 196 -5.50 -12.46 3.34
C GLN A 196 -5.79 -13.91 2.95
N GLU A 197 -4.93 -14.85 3.32
CA GLU A 197 -5.23 -16.28 3.14
C GLU A 197 -6.51 -16.68 3.87
N ARG A 198 -6.67 -16.27 5.13
CA ARG A 198 -7.87 -16.57 5.93
C ARG A 198 -9.13 -15.99 5.31
N ILE A 199 -9.07 -14.77 4.76
CA ILE A 199 -10.20 -14.17 4.03
C ILE A 199 -10.55 -15.03 2.81
N LEU A 200 -9.57 -15.45 2.01
CA LEU A 200 -9.81 -16.29 0.84
C LEU A 200 -10.39 -17.67 1.19
N LEU A 201 -9.88 -18.28 2.27
CA LEU A 201 -10.42 -19.56 2.77
C LEU A 201 -11.89 -19.41 3.21
N GLU A 202 -12.26 -18.33 3.90
CA GLU A 202 -13.64 -18.04 4.27
C GLU A 202 -14.50 -17.75 3.03
N TRP A 203 -13.98 -17.05 2.02
CA TRP A 203 -14.65 -16.83 0.76
C TRP A 203 -14.91 -18.14 0.00
N ASN A 204 -13.92 -19.04 -0.02
CA ASN A 204 -14.06 -20.39 -0.58
C ASN A 204 -15.15 -21.19 0.15
N ARG A 205 -15.14 -21.19 1.49
CA ARG A 205 -16.17 -21.85 2.27
C ARG A 205 -17.59 -21.36 1.91
N ARG A 206 -17.76 -20.03 1.75
CA ARG A 206 -19.04 -19.45 1.30
C ARG A 206 -19.42 -19.90 -0.11
N ASN A 207 -18.46 -19.91 -1.03
CA ASN A 207 -18.69 -20.38 -2.39
C ASN A 207 -19.19 -21.83 -2.43
N VAL A 208 -18.54 -22.71 -1.68
CA VAL A 208 -18.95 -24.13 -1.58
C VAL A 208 -20.37 -24.26 -1.06
N VAL A 209 -20.75 -23.52 -0.01
CA VAL A 209 -22.12 -23.52 0.55
C VAL A 209 -23.15 -23.09 -0.52
N HIS A 210 -22.77 -22.22 -1.47
CA HIS A 210 -23.63 -21.78 -2.58
C HIS A 210 -23.45 -22.61 -3.85
N GLY A 211 -22.77 -23.76 -3.80
CA GLY A 211 -22.57 -24.65 -4.95
C GLY A 211 -21.59 -24.13 -6.00
N LEU A 212 -20.77 -23.11 -5.65
CA LEU A 212 -19.75 -22.54 -6.52
C LEU A 212 -18.40 -23.27 -6.30
N LYS A 213 -17.53 -23.19 -7.32
CA LYS A 213 -16.17 -23.74 -7.21
C LYS A 213 -15.32 -22.90 -6.25
N GLU A 214 -14.44 -23.58 -5.51
CA GLU A 214 -13.40 -22.90 -4.74
C GLU A 214 -12.39 -22.24 -5.69
N ALA A 215 -11.84 -21.12 -5.24
CA ALA A 215 -10.60 -20.59 -5.81
C ALA A 215 -9.42 -21.48 -5.38
N THR A 216 -8.47 -21.70 -6.29
CA THR A 216 -7.22 -22.39 -5.97
C THR A 216 -6.22 -21.37 -5.42
N LEU A 217 -5.78 -21.54 -4.17
CA LEU A 217 -4.77 -20.67 -3.57
C LEU A 217 -3.37 -21.14 -3.95
N LEU A 218 -2.54 -20.22 -4.42
CA LEU A 218 -1.18 -20.47 -4.86
C LEU A 218 -0.21 -19.72 -3.92
N TYR A 219 0.81 -20.43 -3.45
CA TYR A 219 1.80 -19.92 -2.53
C TYR A 219 3.17 -19.89 -3.20
N TYR A 220 3.88 -18.81 -3.03
CA TYR A 220 5.24 -18.63 -3.55
C TYR A 220 6.14 -18.10 -2.44
N GLU A 221 7.38 -18.59 -2.40
CA GLU A 221 8.37 -18.20 -1.39
C GLU A 221 8.90 -16.76 -1.62
N ASP A 222 8.87 -16.30 -2.87
CA ASP A 222 9.38 -14.98 -3.25
C ASP A 222 8.44 -14.25 -4.23
N GLU A 223 8.52 -12.94 -4.18
CA GLU A 223 7.70 -12.03 -4.99
C GLU A 223 7.96 -12.15 -6.51
N ALA A 224 9.21 -12.42 -6.91
CA ALA A 224 9.56 -12.53 -8.32
C ALA A 224 8.89 -13.76 -8.96
N SER A 225 8.92 -14.91 -8.27
CA SER A 225 8.23 -16.13 -8.69
C SER A 225 6.72 -15.95 -8.73
N ALA A 226 6.14 -15.28 -7.72
CA ALA A 226 4.73 -14.94 -7.67
C ALA A 226 4.34 -14.06 -8.87
N ARG A 227 5.14 -13.03 -9.14
CA ARG A 227 4.94 -12.12 -10.27
C ARG A 227 5.01 -12.85 -11.61
N LEU A 228 6.04 -13.68 -11.79
CA LEU A 228 6.19 -14.49 -13.00
C LEU A 228 4.99 -15.41 -13.22
N ALA A 229 4.45 -16.01 -12.15
CA ALA A 229 3.27 -16.88 -12.23
C ALA A 229 2.03 -16.10 -12.70
N LEU A 230 1.81 -14.88 -12.21
CA LEU A 230 0.72 -14.02 -12.67
C LEU A 230 0.91 -13.63 -14.14
N LEU A 231 2.07 -13.10 -14.52
CA LEU A 231 2.34 -12.60 -15.86
C LEU A 231 2.33 -13.73 -16.92
N SER A 232 2.77 -14.94 -16.56
CA SER A 232 2.73 -16.12 -17.44
C SER A 232 1.37 -16.84 -17.46
N LYS A 233 0.31 -16.25 -16.87
CA LYS A 233 -1.05 -16.81 -16.85
C LYS A 233 -1.18 -18.12 -16.06
N ARG A 234 -0.22 -18.44 -15.20
CA ARG A 234 -0.34 -19.57 -14.25
C ARG A 234 -1.23 -19.23 -13.07
N ALA A 235 -1.40 -17.94 -12.78
CA ALA A 235 -2.37 -17.40 -11.83
C ALA A 235 -3.28 -16.37 -12.52
N ASP A 236 -4.46 -16.17 -11.96
CA ASP A 236 -5.46 -15.24 -12.48
C ASP A 236 -5.42 -13.90 -11.75
N ALA A 237 -5.13 -13.93 -10.44
CA ALA A 237 -5.04 -12.76 -9.58
C ALA A 237 -3.97 -12.93 -8.49
N ILE A 238 -3.56 -11.80 -7.89
CA ILE A 238 -2.85 -11.73 -6.61
C ILE A 238 -3.76 -11.03 -5.61
N PHE A 239 -3.81 -11.53 -4.37
CA PHE A 239 -4.49 -10.91 -3.23
C PHE A 239 -3.53 -10.79 -2.06
N ASN A 240 -2.99 -9.61 -1.87
CA ASN A 240 -1.99 -9.28 -0.86
C ASN A 240 -2.20 -7.85 -0.33
N PRO A 241 -1.39 -7.34 0.61
CA PRO A 241 -1.46 -5.95 1.04
C PRO A 241 -1.52 -4.99 -0.15
N ASP A 242 -2.44 -4.03 -0.08
CA ASP A 242 -2.80 -3.18 -1.22
C ASP A 242 -1.65 -2.27 -1.65
N ALA A 243 -1.01 -1.58 -0.70
CA ALA A 243 -0.04 -0.54 -1.00
C ALA A 243 1.17 -1.00 -1.83
N PRO A 244 1.81 -2.18 -1.59
CA PRO A 244 2.87 -2.66 -2.44
C PRO A 244 2.44 -2.95 -3.88
N LEU A 245 1.27 -3.59 -4.03
CA LEU A 245 0.74 -3.94 -5.35
C LEU A 245 0.28 -2.70 -6.12
N ALA A 246 -0.30 -1.70 -5.43
CA ALA A 246 -0.68 -0.42 -6.03
C ALA A 246 0.56 0.37 -6.50
N TYR A 247 1.63 0.39 -5.68
CA TYR A 247 2.89 0.99 -6.07
C TYR A 247 3.50 0.31 -7.31
N GLU A 248 3.50 -1.02 -7.33
CA GLU A 248 3.97 -1.76 -8.49
C GLU A 248 3.12 -1.52 -9.74
N ALA A 249 1.79 -1.51 -9.60
CA ALA A 249 0.89 -1.21 -10.69
C ALA A 249 1.17 0.18 -11.29
N ALA A 250 1.44 1.18 -10.44
CA ALA A 250 1.74 2.54 -10.85
C ALA A 250 3.12 2.67 -11.52
N THR A 251 4.13 1.91 -11.07
CA THR A 251 5.51 2.03 -11.55
C THR A 251 5.83 1.13 -12.74
N GLN A 252 5.25 -0.07 -12.80
CA GLN A 252 5.56 -1.06 -13.83
C GLN A 252 4.45 -1.21 -14.89
N GLY A 253 3.21 -0.84 -14.58
CA GLY A 253 2.09 -0.86 -15.52
C GLY A 253 1.65 -2.25 -16.01
N GLN A 254 2.18 -3.33 -15.44
CA GLN A 254 1.91 -4.71 -15.87
C GLN A 254 0.69 -5.33 -15.21
N ILE A 255 0.27 -4.78 -14.07
CA ILE A 255 -0.88 -5.20 -13.29
C ILE A 255 -1.82 -4.02 -13.05
N ARG A 256 -3.06 -4.32 -12.72
CA ARG A 256 -4.06 -3.33 -12.30
C ARG A 256 -4.92 -3.86 -11.18
N GLN A 257 -5.38 -2.97 -10.33
CA GLN A 257 -6.33 -3.27 -9.27
C GLN A 257 -7.72 -3.56 -9.82
N VAL A 258 -8.39 -4.54 -9.23
CA VAL A 258 -9.78 -4.90 -9.55
C VAL A 258 -10.68 -4.99 -8.33
N GLY A 259 -10.15 -4.78 -7.15
CA GLY A 259 -10.91 -4.72 -5.91
C GLY A 259 -10.04 -4.54 -4.69
N THR A 260 -10.65 -4.08 -3.60
CA THR A 260 -10.03 -3.97 -2.27
C THR A 260 -10.92 -4.59 -1.22
N VAL A 261 -10.30 -5.13 -0.20
CA VAL A 261 -10.97 -5.71 0.97
C VAL A 261 -10.29 -5.20 2.21
N ASN A 262 -11.06 -4.80 3.23
CA ASN A 262 -10.50 -4.49 4.53
C ASN A 262 -9.79 -5.73 5.10
N ALA A 263 -8.62 -5.55 5.70
CA ALA A 263 -7.81 -6.65 6.24
C ALA A 263 -8.53 -7.45 7.34
N GLY A 264 -9.58 -6.91 7.92
CA GLY A 264 -10.42 -7.58 8.93
C GLY A 264 -11.72 -8.14 8.38
N TRP A 265 -11.90 -8.19 7.06
CA TRP A 265 -13.17 -8.61 6.48
C TRP A 265 -13.73 -9.90 7.10
N PRO A 266 -15.04 -9.97 7.41
CA PRO A 266 -16.08 -8.94 7.27
C PRO A 266 -16.02 -7.83 8.35
N TYR A 267 -15.08 -7.88 9.26
CA TYR A 267 -14.84 -6.90 10.32
C TYR A 267 -13.68 -5.96 9.93
N LYS A 268 -13.32 -5.06 10.81
CA LYS A 268 -12.13 -4.22 10.68
C LYS A 268 -10.97 -4.88 11.42
N ALA A 269 -9.80 -4.97 10.80
CA ALA A 269 -8.56 -5.29 11.47
C ALA A 269 -7.51 -4.24 11.14
N ASP A 270 -6.93 -3.65 12.18
CA ASP A 270 -5.86 -2.68 12.04
C ASP A 270 -4.50 -3.38 11.99
N VAL A 271 -3.54 -2.73 11.34
CA VAL A 271 -2.14 -3.08 11.42
C VAL A 271 -1.58 -2.54 12.74
N ALA A 272 -0.77 -3.32 13.41
CA ALA A 272 -0.31 -3.01 14.75
C ALA A 272 1.16 -3.38 15.00
N ILE A 273 1.77 -2.68 15.95
CA ILE A 273 3.00 -3.11 16.60
C ILE A 273 2.67 -4.33 17.45
N ALA A 274 3.43 -5.40 17.33
CA ALA A 274 3.31 -6.55 18.24
C ALA A 274 4.43 -6.50 19.28
N THR A 275 4.06 -6.78 20.53
CA THR A 275 4.98 -6.90 21.68
C THR A 275 4.73 -8.21 22.43
N ARG A 276 5.65 -8.64 23.27
CA ARG A 276 5.43 -9.84 24.11
C ARG A 276 4.21 -9.65 25.01
N LYS A 277 3.40 -10.67 25.11
CA LYS A 277 2.20 -10.69 25.95
C LYS A 277 2.54 -10.32 27.41
N GLY A 278 1.81 -9.37 27.96
CA GLY A 278 1.97 -8.95 29.35
C GLY A 278 3.29 -8.22 29.67
N SER A 279 4.08 -7.83 28.64
CA SER A 279 5.35 -7.14 28.87
C SER A 279 5.21 -5.71 29.38
N GLY A 280 4.01 -5.09 29.25
CA GLY A 280 3.75 -3.71 29.63
C GLY A 280 4.19 -2.67 28.61
N LEU A 281 4.80 -3.05 27.46
CA LEU A 281 5.29 -2.11 26.46
C LEU A 281 4.16 -1.52 25.60
N ALA A 282 3.14 -2.32 25.25
CA ALA A 282 2.08 -1.89 24.33
C ALA A 282 1.34 -0.61 24.78
N PRO A 283 0.96 -0.41 26.04
CA PRO A 283 0.32 0.85 26.47
C PRO A 283 1.20 2.08 26.23
N ALA A 284 2.50 2.01 26.51
CA ALA A 284 3.43 3.13 26.27
C ALA A 284 3.55 3.45 24.76
N LEU A 285 3.60 2.42 23.92
CA LEU A 285 3.57 2.56 22.47
C LEU A 285 2.27 3.20 21.97
N THR A 286 1.13 2.85 22.58
CA THR A 286 -0.18 3.46 22.26
C THR A 286 -0.21 4.94 22.62
N VAL A 287 0.35 5.33 23.78
CA VAL A 287 0.48 6.74 24.18
C VAL A 287 1.38 7.49 23.18
N ALA A 288 2.56 6.93 22.86
CA ALA A 288 3.47 7.50 21.87
C ALA A 288 2.78 7.71 20.51
N THR A 289 2.12 6.68 19.99
CA THR A 289 1.40 6.74 18.71
C THR A 289 0.32 7.82 18.71
N ASN A 290 -0.47 7.91 19.77
CA ASN A 290 -1.50 8.96 19.91
C ASN A 290 -0.88 10.36 20.01
N GLY A 291 0.29 10.51 20.64
CA GLY A 291 1.08 11.75 20.63
C GLY A 291 1.51 12.15 19.22
N LEU A 292 2.06 11.21 18.44
CA LEU A 292 2.47 11.40 17.06
C LEU A 292 1.30 11.74 16.12
N ILE A 293 0.12 11.14 16.36
CA ILE A 293 -1.12 11.47 15.61
C ILE A 293 -1.51 12.92 15.86
N ARG A 294 -1.58 13.34 17.13
CA ARG A 294 -1.93 14.72 17.49
C ARG A 294 -0.89 15.74 17.01
N GLY A 295 0.38 15.38 17.03
CA GLY A 295 1.49 16.23 16.60
C GLY A 295 1.64 16.34 15.08
N GLY A 296 0.92 15.52 14.30
CA GLY A 296 0.97 15.52 12.84
C GLY A 296 2.13 14.71 12.23
N GLN A 297 3.16 14.33 12.99
CA GLN A 297 4.34 13.57 12.51
C GLN A 297 3.93 12.24 11.90
N TYR A 298 2.95 11.56 12.51
CA TYR A 298 2.39 10.31 12.03
C TYR A 298 1.83 10.42 10.59
N ARG A 299 0.98 11.44 10.35
CA ARG A 299 0.41 11.65 9.01
C ARG A 299 1.46 12.07 8.00
N ALA A 300 2.43 12.86 8.40
CA ALA A 300 3.55 13.26 7.54
C ALA A 300 4.41 12.05 7.12
N ALA A 301 4.70 11.13 8.04
CA ALA A 301 5.43 9.90 7.71
C ALA A 301 4.66 8.99 6.76
N LEU A 302 3.34 8.80 6.95
CA LEU A 302 2.51 8.03 6.01
C LEU A 302 2.45 8.69 4.63
N ALA A 303 2.32 10.03 4.58
CA ALA A 303 2.27 10.79 3.33
C ALA A 303 3.55 10.62 2.51
N ARG A 304 4.70 10.53 3.17
CA ARG A 304 6.00 10.30 2.54
C ARG A 304 6.03 9.00 1.72
N TRP A 305 5.24 8.02 2.11
CA TRP A 305 5.16 6.70 1.48
C TRP A 305 3.81 6.43 0.77
N GLY A 306 3.00 7.47 0.55
CA GLY A 306 1.72 7.33 -0.16
C GLY A 306 0.62 6.58 0.60
N LEU A 307 0.76 6.44 1.92
CA LEU A 307 -0.15 5.66 2.77
C LEU A 307 -1.16 6.50 3.55
N GLN A 308 -1.44 7.75 3.14
CA GLN A 308 -2.35 8.64 3.83
C GLN A 308 -3.76 8.05 4.02
N ALA A 309 -4.22 7.27 3.03
CA ALA A 309 -5.54 6.62 3.06
C ALA A 309 -5.67 5.54 4.15
N GLU A 310 -4.53 5.02 4.62
CA GLU A 310 -4.50 4.02 5.69
C GLU A 310 -4.28 4.63 7.09
N ALA A 311 -4.31 5.96 7.20
CA ALA A 311 -4.17 6.63 8.49
C ALA A 311 -5.34 6.34 9.42
N ILE A 312 -5.03 6.11 10.70
CA ILE A 312 -6.00 6.01 11.79
C ILE A 312 -6.07 7.34 12.57
N ASP A 313 -7.22 7.62 13.16
CA ASP A 313 -7.39 8.81 13.98
C ASP A 313 -6.99 8.59 15.44
N ARG A 314 -6.95 7.34 15.87
CA ARG A 314 -6.60 6.94 17.23
C ARG A 314 -5.96 5.55 17.24
N SER A 315 -4.86 5.42 17.98
CA SER A 315 -4.25 4.14 18.31
C SER A 315 -4.90 3.50 19.54
N GLU A 316 -5.02 2.18 19.53
CA GLU A 316 -5.60 1.38 20.60
C GLU A 316 -4.67 0.24 21.01
N THR A 317 -4.71 -0.10 22.31
CA THR A 317 -4.01 -1.28 22.82
C THR A 317 -4.97 -2.47 22.79
N ASN A 318 -4.56 -3.57 22.17
CA ASN A 318 -5.30 -4.83 22.10
C ASN A 318 -6.74 -4.66 21.59
N PRO A 319 -7.00 -4.00 20.46
CA PRO A 319 -8.35 -3.89 19.92
C PRO A 319 -8.93 -5.26 19.58
N ALA A 320 -10.20 -5.31 19.20
CA ALA A 320 -10.77 -6.50 18.59
C ALA A 320 -9.95 -6.86 17.34
N GLY A 321 -9.58 -8.13 17.23
CA GLY A 321 -8.80 -8.64 16.11
C GLY A 321 -9.66 -9.41 15.12
N PHE A 322 -9.05 -9.82 14.01
CA PHE A 322 -9.69 -10.75 13.09
C PHE A 322 -10.03 -12.03 13.87
N PRO A 323 -11.30 -12.48 13.87
CA PRO A 323 -11.72 -13.62 14.67
C PRO A 323 -11.04 -14.92 14.23
N ASP A 324 -10.89 -15.85 15.15
CA ASP A 324 -10.50 -17.22 14.82
C ASP A 324 -11.68 -17.91 14.11
N ALA A 325 -11.40 -18.59 13.02
CA ALA A 325 -12.36 -19.40 12.30
C ALA A 325 -12.56 -20.74 13.02
#